data_b3f1d5892f043cbf184b5478f2ba5302
#
_entry.id   b3f1d5892f043cbf184b5478f2ba5302
#
_cell.length_a   1.000
_cell.length_b   1.000
_cell.length_c   1.000
_cell.angle_alpha   90.00
_cell.angle_beta   90.00
_cell.angle_gamma   90.00
#
_symmetry.space_group_name_H-M   'P 1'
#
loop_
_entity.id
_entity.type
_entity.pdbx_description
1 polymer ?
#
loop_
_entity_poly.entity_id
_entity_poly.type
_entity_poly.pdbx_seq_one_letter_code
_entity_poly.pdbx_strand_id
1 'polypeptide(L)'
;TEKQLTYLSQKNNSTVIVIKPHKLGPGYSVFEAKEKLPLEESFFIAYNDIYWEWNYHNFSDSLDEKGIIFVNQGFHPHLIKPSYSGFCLADEERESYVKDLNVKGSFTDDWMNKEFLDTAVYFFNKGTQLVDNLALDIKQNNNINGEYFIPSALLKMISDEIPVMYHKVDFFIHWGIPDQLKDYNLWNDAFSNKDNEFLKKYITSNDRNYQDTFSFWSNHFLGKSN
;
A
#
# COMPACT_ATOMS: atom_id res chain seq x y z
N THR A 1 -20.35 10.96 12.56
CA THR A 1 -21.58 10.90 13.38
C THR A 1 -21.95 9.44 13.65
N GLU A 2 -22.67 9.17 14.73
CA GLU A 2 -23.14 7.82 15.08
C GLU A 2 -23.92 7.17 13.94
N LYS A 3 -24.76 7.95 13.25
CA LYS A 3 -25.48 7.49 12.06
C LYS A 3 -24.57 6.99 10.93
N GLN A 4 -23.44 7.65 10.69
CA GLN A 4 -22.46 7.22 9.69
C GLN A 4 -21.77 5.92 10.11
N LEU A 5 -21.40 5.78 11.39
CA LEU A 5 -20.80 4.57 11.92
C LEU A 5 -21.72 3.37 11.81
N THR A 6 -22.98 3.54 12.17
CA THR A 6 -24.03 2.51 12.03
C THR A 6 -24.22 2.10 10.55
N TYR A 7 -24.28 3.07 9.64
CA TYR A 7 -24.38 2.80 8.20
C TYR A 7 -23.20 1.97 7.68
N LEU A 8 -21.96 2.34 8.03
CA LEU A 8 -20.76 1.62 7.60
C LEU A 8 -20.75 0.18 8.12
N SER A 9 -21.07 -0.03 9.39
CA SER A 9 -21.12 -1.37 9.98
C SER A 9 -22.17 -2.26 9.30
N GLN A 10 -23.36 -1.73 9.06
CA GLN A 10 -24.46 -2.50 8.44
C GLN A 10 -24.18 -2.83 6.98
N LYS A 11 -23.66 -1.86 6.22
CA LYS A 11 -23.42 -2.02 4.77
C LYS A 11 -22.38 -3.11 4.47
N ASN A 12 -21.32 -3.22 5.28
CA ASN A 12 -20.16 -4.04 4.98
C ASN A 12 -20.03 -5.26 5.90
N ASN A 13 -21.01 -5.53 6.77
CA ASN A 13 -20.90 -6.54 7.84
C ASN A 13 -19.58 -6.38 8.61
N SER A 14 -19.26 -5.13 9.00
CA SER A 14 -17.97 -4.76 9.57
C SER A 14 -18.12 -4.16 10.97
N THR A 15 -17.08 -4.25 11.75
CA THR A 15 -16.97 -3.57 13.04
C THR A 15 -16.24 -2.25 12.87
N VAL A 16 -16.83 -1.14 13.35
CA VAL A 16 -16.19 0.17 13.36
C VAL A 16 -15.58 0.41 14.74
N ILE A 17 -14.26 0.55 14.79
CA ILE A 17 -13.52 0.87 16.00
C ILE A 17 -13.20 2.36 15.99
N VAL A 18 -13.75 3.08 16.94
CA VAL A 18 -13.47 4.52 17.13
C VAL A 18 -12.34 4.68 18.13
N ILE A 19 -11.31 5.40 17.74
CA ILE A 19 -10.17 5.80 18.58
C ILE A 19 -10.15 7.32 18.79
N LYS A 20 -9.34 7.80 19.74
CA LYS A 20 -9.16 9.24 19.95
C LYS A 20 -8.43 9.86 18.76
N PRO A 21 -8.81 11.06 18.30
CA PRO A 21 -8.07 11.77 17.25
C PRO A 21 -6.62 12.01 17.65
N HIS A 22 -5.69 11.73 16.75
CA HIS A 22 -4.26 11.98 16.92
C HIS A 22 -3.59 12.28 15.56
N LYS A 23 -2.29 12.61 15.60
CA LYS A 23 -1.43 12.85 14.42
C LYS A 23 -0.19 11.95 14.45
N LEU A 24 -0.30 10.78 15.06
CA LEU A 24 0.83 9.89 15.32
C LEU A 24 0.94 8.77 14.25
N GLY A 25 0.23 8.90 13.15
CA GLY A 25 0.32 7.99 12.01
C GLY A 25 -0.52 6.71 12.13
N PRO A 26 -0.55 5.90 11.04
CA PRO A 26 -1.43 4.73 10.95
C PRO A 26 -1.04 3.59 11.89
N GLY A 27 0.26 3.39 12.16
CA GLY A 27 0.72 2.39 13.13
C GLY A 27 0.20 2.67 14.53
N TYR A 28 0.19 3.94 14.95
CA TYR A 28 -0.39 4.32 16.23
C TYR A 28 -1.91 4.09 16.28
N SER A 29 -2.62 4.30 15.18
CA SER A 29 -4.06 3.98 15.09
C SER A 29 -4.35 2.51 15.36
N VAL A 30 -3.54 1.61 14.81
CA VAL A 30 -3.66 0.15 15.05
C VAL A 30 -3.33 -0.17 16.51
N PHE A 31 -2.28 0.42 17.05
CA PHE A 31 -1.89 0.22 18.44
C PHE A 31 -2.98 0.68 19.43
N GLU A 32 -3.62 1.82 19.20
CA GLU A 32 -4.75 2.30 20.01
C GLU A 32 -5.98 1.37 19.94
N ALA A 33 -6.17 0.71 18.80
CA ALA A 33 -7.29 -0.20 18.58
C ALA A 33 -7.05 -1.63 19.10
N LYS A 34 -5.84 -1.96 19.55
CA LYS A 34 -5.37 -3.34 19.80
C LYS A 34 -6.29 -4.21 20.64
N GLU A 35 -6.91 -3.65 21.70
CA GLU A 35 -7.80 -4.40 22.60
C GLU A 35 -9.10 -4.89 21.92
N LYS A 36 -9.37 -4.41 20.69
CA LYS A 36 -10.56 -4.74 19.91
C LYS A 36 -10.24 -5.52 18.66
N LEU A 37 -8.96 -5.82 18.41
CA LEU A 37 -8.51 -6.56 17.25
C LEU A 37 -8.34 -8.06 17.59
N PRO A 38 -8.57 -8.97 16.64
CA PRO A 38 -8.38 -10.41 16.83
C PRO A 38 -6.89 -10.78 16.71
N LEU A 39 -6.07 -10.34 17.68
CA LEU A 39 -4.61 -10.38 17.58
C LEU A 39 -4.00 -11.79 17.50
N GLU A 40 -4.73 -12.83 17.91
CA GLU A 40 -4.28 -14.23 17.79
C GLU A 40 -4.55 -14.82 16.40
N GLU A 41 -5.33 -14.11 15.58
CA GLU A 41 -5.65 -14.52 14.23
C GLU A 41 -4.72 -13.84 13.22
N SER A 42 -4.65 -14.42 12.04
CA SER A 42 -4.03 -13.76 10.89
C SER A 42 -4.95 -12.69 10.31
N PHE A 43 -4.41 -11.57 9.86
CA PHE A 43 -5.20 -10.53 9.24
C PHE A 43 -4.44 -9.67 8.24
N PHE A 44 -5.21 -9.05 7.36
CA PHE A 44 -4.72 -8.03 6.45
C PHE A 44 -4.93 -6.64 7.06
N ILE A 45 -3.99 -5.76 6.77
CA ILE A 45 -4.14 -4.33 6.98
C ILE A 45 -4.02 -3.66 5.62
N ALA A 46 -4.97 -2.78 5.29
CA ALA A 46 -4.90 -1.94 4.12
C ALA A 46 -5.26 -0.50 4.49
N TYR A 47 -4.58 0.46 3.88
CA TYR A 47 -4.96 1.86 4.00
C TYR A 47 -6.24 2.11 3.18
N ASN A 48 -6.98 3.16 3.50
CA ASN A 48 -8.29 3.44 2.91
C ASN A 48 -8.24 4.37 1.68
N ASP A 49 -7.04 4.79 1.30
CA ASP A 49 -6.76 5.71 0.19
C ASP A 49 -5.98 5.05 -0.95
N ILE A 50 -6.22 3.74 -1.12
CA ILE A 50 -5.58 2.91 -2.15
C ILE A 50 -6.60 2.02 -2.84
N TYR A 51 -6.25 1.60 -4.05
CA TYR A 51 -6.89 0.53 -4.79
C TYR A 51 -5.81 -0.43 -5.28
N TRP A 52 -6.06 -1.75 -5.19
CA TRP A 52 -5.18 -2.75 -5.73
C TRP A 52 -5.95 -3.93 -6.30
N GLU A 53 -5.34 -4.60 -7.28
CA GLU A 53 -5.82 -5.87 -7.84
C GLU A 53 -4.76 -6.94 -7.62
N TRP A 54 -5.20 -8.14 -7.29
CA TRP A 54 -4.34 -9.30 -7.08
C TRP A 54 -5.11 -10.60 -7.21
N ASN A 55 -4.38 -11.70 -7.49
CA ASN A 55 -4.99 -13.01 -7.53
C ASN A 55 -4.89 -13.68 -6.15
N TYR A 56 -6.00 -13.69 -5.41
CA TYR A 56 -6.08 -14.31 -4.08
C TYR A 56 -5.69 -15.80 -4.09
N HIS A 57 -6.01 -16.56 -5.16
CA HIS A 57 -5.69 -17.98 -5.24
C HIS A 57 -4.18 -18.25 -5.26
N ASN A 58 -3.41 -17.36 -5.86
CA ASN A 58 -1.95 -17.47 -5.87
C ASN A 58 -1.31 -17.13 -4.52
N PHE A 59 -2.07 -16.49 -3.63
CA PHE A 59 -1.62 -16.09 -2.30
C PHE A 59 -1.83 -17.18 -1.25
N SER A 60 -2.89 -17.99 -1.36
CA SER A 60 -3.34 -18.91 -0.32
C SER A 60 -2.34 -20.00 0.06
N ASP A 61 -1.37 -20.32 -0.79
CA ASP A 61 -0.38 -21.39 -0.59
C ASP A 61 0.86 -20.94 0.22
N SER A 62 0.97 -19.65 0.59
CA SER A 62 2.14 -19.09 1.28
C SER A 62 1.86 -18.55 2.70
N LEU A 63 0.77 -18.97 3.32
CA LEU A 63 0.29 -18.42 4.60
C LEU A 63 1.10 -18.83 5.84
N ASP A 64 2.07 -19.71 5.71
CA ASP A 64 2.96 -20.13 6.82
C ASP A 64 3.98 -19.04 7.21
N GLU A 65 4.07 -17.98 6.41
CA GLU A 65 4.99 -16.88 6.63
C GLU A 65 4.47 -15.91 7.71
N LYS A 66 5.40 -15.28 8.43
CA LYS A 66 5.06 -14.46 9.59
C LYS A 66 4.64 -13.04 9.23
N GLY A 67 5.08 -12.52 8.07
CA GLY A 67 4.70 -11.21 7.55
C GLY A 67 4.84 -11.13 6.04
N ILE A 68 3.91 -10.42 5.39
CA ILE A 68 3.96 -10.18 3.94
C ILE A 68 3.65 -8.72 3.68
N ILE A 69 4.45 -8.09 2.82
CA ILE A 69 4.18 -6.77 2.25
C ILE A 69 3.72 -6.93 0.80
N PHE A 70 2.64 -6.26 0.46
CA PHE A 70 2.15 -6.21 -0.92
C PHE A 70 2.83 -5.05 -1.65
N VAL A 71 3.33 -5.34 -2.84
CA VAL A 71 4.20 -4.41 -3.56
C VAL A 71 3.80 -4.26 -5.02
N ASN A 72 4.07 -3.08 -5.56
CA ASN A 72 3.99 -2.80 -6.99
C ASN A 72 5.40 -2.58 -7.55
N GLN A 73 5.58 -2.87 -8.83
CA GLN A 73 6.85 -2.62 -9.54
C GLN A 73 6.59 -1.94 -10.88
N GLY A 74 7.46 -1.03 -11.23
CA GLY A 74 7.41 -0.33 -12.51
C GLY A 74 6.75 1.03 -12.43
N PHE A 75 6.36 1.54 -13.60
CA PHE A 75 5.80 2.88 -13.74
C PHE A 75 4.48 3.06 -12.98
N HIS A 76 4.38 4.19 -12.29
CA HIS A 76 3.15 4.66 -11.66
C HIS A 76 3.04 6.19 -11.83
N PRO A 77 1.93 6.72 -12.40
CA PRO A 77 1.83 8.13 -12.76
C PRO A 77 1.89 9.11 -11.58
N HIS A 78 1.52 8.64 -10.38
CA HIS A 78 1.55 9.44 -9.16
C HIS A 78 2.89 9.34 -8.39
N LEU A 79 3.81 8.50 -8.84
CA LEU A 79 5.10 8.28 -8.20
C LEU A 79 6.24 8.91 -8.99
N ILE A 80 6.24 10.23 -9.01
CA ILE A 80 7.29 11.00 -9.68
C ILE A 80 8.51 11.18 -8.76
N LYS A 81 8.32 11.05 -7.44
CA LYS A 81 9.38 11.21 -6.43
C LYS A 81 9.28 10.12 -5.36
N PRO A 82 10.37 9.44 -5.03
CA PRO A 82 10.37 8.36 -4.04
C PRO A 82 10.11 8.81 -2.60
N SER A 83 10.23 10.11 -2.31
CA SER A 83 10.13 10.66 -0.93
C SER A 83 8.77 10.54 -0.25
N TYR A 84 7.71 10.21 -1.01
CA TYR A 84 6.35 10.09 -0.46
C TYR A 84 5.94 8.66 -0.14
N SER A 85 6.70 7.67 -0.59
CA SER A 85 6.34 6.26 -0.49
C SER A 85 7.44 5.46 0.17
N GLY A 86 7.10 4.30 0.68
CA GLY A 86 8.04 3.30 1.12
C GLY A 86 8.48 2.38 -0.02
N PHE A 87 9.68 1.82 0.10
CA PHE A 87 10.24 0.88 -0.86
C PHE A 87 10.84 -0.33 -0.18
N CYS A 88 10.80 -1.44 -0.89
CA CYS A 88 11.27 -2.74 -0.46
C CYS A 88 12.36 -3.23 -1.41
N LEU A 89 13.46 -3.72 -0.85
CA LEU A 89 14.47 -4.49 -1.56
C LEU A 89 14.19 -5.98 -1.43
N ALA A 90 14.20 -6.67 -2.59
CA ALA A 90 14.16 -8.13 -2.60
C ALA A 90 15.47 -8.73 -2.08
N ASP A 91 15.37 -9.90 -1.48
CA ASP A 91 16.51 -10.75 -1.19
C ASP A 91 16.94 -11.46 -2.49
N GLU A 92 18.19 -11.27 -2.91
CA GLU A 92 18.71 -11.85 -4.15
C GLU A 92 18.94 -13.36 -4.05
N GLU A 93 19.10 -13.88 -2.83
CA GLU A 93 19.38 -15.29 -2.56
C GLU A 93 18.11 -16.10 -2.27
N ARG A 94 17.03 -15.44 -1.84
CA ARG A 94 15.76 -16.07 -1.46
C ARG A 94 14.60 -15.44 -2.22
N GLU A 95 14.06 -16.19 -3.17
CA GLU A 95 12.91 -15.74 -3.98
C GLU A 95 11.73 -15.34 -3.09
N SER A 96 11.13 -14.19 -3.43
CA SER A 96 9.97 -13.60 -2.74
C SER A 96 10.19 -13.10 -1.32
N TYR A 97 11.43 -13.16 -0.80
CA TYR A 97 11.74 -12.58 0.51
C TYR A 97 12.21 -11.13 0.42
N VAL A 98 11.92 -10.39 1.48
CA VAL A 98 12.35 -9.00 1.66
C VAL A 98 13.69 -8.98 2.35
N LYS A 99 14.65 -8.27 1.75
CA LYS A 99 15.95 -8.01 2.35
C LYS A 99 15.92 -6.82 3.30
N ASP A 100 15.26 -5.74 2.88
CA ASP A 100 15.19 -4.50 3.63
C ASP A 100 13.98 -3.65 3.21
N LEU A 101 13.55 -2.75 4.09
CA LEU A 101 12.44 -1.81 3.89
C LEU A 101 12.88 -0.39 4.22
N ASN A 102 12.64 0.53 3.30
CA ASN A 102 12.71 1.96 3.57
C ASN A 102 11.28 2.52 3.66
N VAL A 103 10.86 2.91 4.85
CA VAL A 103 9.47 3.33 5.12
C VAL A 103 9.11 4.65 4.42
N LYS A 104 10.12 5.50 4.15
CA LYS A 104 9.98 6.78 3.44
C LYS A 104 11.21 7.03 2.58
N GLY A 105 11.13 6.66 1.32
CA GLY A 105 12.19 6.86 0.36
C GLY A 105 12.67 5.58 -0.31
N SER A 106 13.50 5.73 -1.33
CA SER A 106 14.14 4.65 -2.07
C SER A 106 15.53 4.35 -1.55
N PHE A 107 16.08 3.22 -1.92
CA PHE A 107 17.48 2.83 -1.67
C PHE A 107 18.41 3.28 -2.78
N THR A 108 17.89 3.41 -4.00
CA THR A 108 18.67 3.74 -5.21
C THR A 108 18.02 4.84 -6.03
N ASP A 109 18.78 5.46 -6.93
CA ASP A 109 18.26 6.42 -7.91
C ASP A 109 17.43 5.73 -9.00
N ASP A 110 17.66 4.43 -9.23
CA ASP A 110 16.93 3.60 -10.20
C ASP A 110 15.81 2.78 -9.54
N TRP A 111 15.12 3.39 -8.60
CA TRP A 111 14.12 2.75 -7.76
C TRP A 111 12.96 2.13 -8.54
N MET A 112 12.51 2.76 -9.62
CA MET A 112 11.41 2.23 -10.46
C MET A 112 11.70 0.83 -11.02
N ASN A 113 12.96 0.53 -11.33
CA ASN A 113 13.35 -0.73 -11.95
C ASN A 113 13.91 -1.75 -10.95
N LYS A 114 14.49 -1.28 -9.85
CA LYS A 114 15.27 -2.12 -8.92
C LYS A 114 14.59 -2.37 -7.59
N GLU A 115 13.59 -1.58 -7.26
CA GLU A 115 12.92 -1.67 -5.97
C GLU A 115 11.42 -1.93 -6.17
N PHE A 116 10.80 -2.39 -5.11
CA PHE A 116 9.36 -2.58 -5.06
C PHE A 116 8.72 -1.48 -4.22
N LEU A 117 7.69 -0.86 -4.77
CA LEU A 117 6.87 0.11 -4.07
C LEU A 117 5.99 -0.58 -3.05
N ASP A 118 6.00 -0.11 -1.81
CA ASP A 118 5.02 -0.45 -0.78
C ASP A 118 3.63 0.08 -1.17
N THR A 119 2.66 -0.84 -1.30
CA THR A 119 1.28 -0.50 -1.65
C THR A 119 0.40 -0.15 -0.45
N ALA A 120 0.96 -0.12 0.75
CA ALA A 120 0.23 0.05 2.02
C ALA A 120 -0.80 -1.05 2.30
N VAL A 121 -0.51 -2.26 1.83
CA VAL A 121 -1.23 -3.50 2.16
C VAL A 121 -0.26 -4.48 2.80
N TYR A 122 -0.63 -5.04 3.93
CA TYR A 122 0.22 -5.92 4.72
C TYR A 122 -0.57 -7.10 5.24
N PHE A 123 0.10 -8.23 5.39
CA PHE A 123 -0.44 -9.40 6.06
C PHE A 123 0.45 -9.79 7.24
N PHE A 124 -0.16 -10.13 8.35
CA PHE A 124 0.49 -10.68 9.53
C PHE A 124 -0.17 -12.01 9.89
N ASN A 125 0.62 -13.05 10.07
CA ASN A 125 0.10 -14.36 10.49
C ASN A 125 -0.48 -14.32 11.92
N LYS A 126 0.02 -13.40 12.75
CA LYS A 126 -0.57 -13.05 14.05
C LYS A 126 -0.52 -11.56 14.27
N GLY A 127 -1.64 -10.98 14.67
CA GLY A 127 -1.72 -9.56 14.97
C GLY A 127 -0.83 -9.13 16.15
N THR A 128 -0.54 -10.04 17.08
CA THR A 128 0.40 -9.81 18.18
C THR A 128 1.78 -9.39 17.67
N GLN A 129 2.28 -9.99 16.59
CA GLN A 129 3.59 -9.61 16.01
C GLN A 129 3.64 -8.14 15.60
N LEU A 130 2.56 -7.64 14.99
CA LEU A 130 2.46 -6.24 14.62
C LEU A 130 2.40 -5.34 15.87
N VAL A 131 1.46 -5.64 16.77
CA VAL A 131 1.18 -4.78 17.92
C VAL A 131 2.36 -4.72 18.87
N ASP A 132 3.06 -5.82 19.11
CA ASP A 132 4.24 -5.86 19.97
C ASP A 132 5.40 -5.04 19.38
N ASN A 133 5.63 -5.12 18.07
CA ASN A 133 6.65 -4.31 17.40
C ASN A 133 6.29 -2.81 17.41
N LEU A 134 5.03 -2.45 17.16
CA LEU A 134 4.57 -1.06 17.29
C LEU A 134 4.68 -0.54 18.74
N ALA A 135 4.40 -1.39 19.74
CA ALA A 135 4.57 -1.02 21.14
C ALA A 135 6.03 -0.69 21.47
N LEU A 136 6.98 -1.45 20.92
CA LEU A 136 8.41 -1.19 21.06
C LEU A 136 8.80 0.13 20.40
N ASP A 137 8.36 0.39 19.18
CA ASP A 137 8.63 1.64 18.47
C ASP A 137 8.07 2.85 19.24
N ILE A 138 6.85 2.76 19.76
CA ILE A 138 6.22 3.81 20.56
C ILE A 138 7.00 4.04 21.85
N LYS A 139 7.37 2.97 22.56
CA LYS A 139 8.14 3.05 23.81
C LYS A 139 9.53 3.67 23.62
N GLN A 140 10.17 3.39 22.49
CA GLN A 140 11.50 3.89 22.13
C GLN A 140 11.46 5.24 21.43
N ASN A 141 10.26 5.77 21.15
CA ASN A 141 10.04 6.96 20.32
C ASN A 141 10.67 6.84 18.93
N ASN A 142 10.68 5.61 18.37
CA ASN A 142 11.18 5.31 17.05
C ASN A 142 10.10 5.62 16.01
N ASN A 143 10.05 6.88 15.58
CA ASN A 143 9.06 7.39 14.61
C ASN A 143 9.73 8.11 13.45
N ILE A 144 9.00 8.30 12.36
CA ILE A 144 9.44 9.06 11.20
C ILE A 144 8.60 10.32 11.10
N ASN A 145 9.22 11.48 11.31
CA ASN A 145 8.56 12.79 11.30
C ASN A 145 7.37 12.88 12.28
N GLY A 146 7.44 12.21 13.42
CA GLY A 146 6.38 12.19 14.45
C GLY A 146 5.28 11.15 14.20
N GLU A 147 5.42 10.29 13.20
CA GLU A 147 4.43 9.27 12.86
C GLU A 147 5.00 7.85 12.96
N TYR A 148 4.17 6.91 13.40
CA TYR A 148 4.45 5.48 13.44
C TYR A 148 3.77 4.78 12.26
N PHE A 149 4.51 3.96 11.53
CA PHE A 149 4.06 3.30 10.31
C PHE A 149 3.99 1.79 10.47
N ILE A 150 3.07 1.15 9.75
CA ILE A 150 2.92 -0.32 9.75
C ILE A 150 4.20 -1.03 9.25
N PRO A 151 4.84 -0.60 8.15
CA PRO A 151 6.04 -1.27 7.66
C PRO A 151 7.23 -1.22 8.63
N SER A 152 7.25 -0.31 9.62
CA SER A 152 8.27 -0.35 10.68
C SER A 152 8.23 -1.65 11.47
N ALA A 153 7.03 -2.23 11.69
CA ALA A 153 6.91 -3.51 12.35
C ALA A 153 7.49 -4.66 11.51
N LEU A 154 7.32 -4.62 10.18
CA LEU A 154 7.94 -5.60 9.28
C LEU A 154 9.46 -5.43 9.24
N LEU A 155 9.95 -4.19 9.21
CA LEU A 155 11.39 -3.90 9.28
C LEU A 155 12.01 -4.46 10.57
N LYS A 156 11.31 -4.32 11.70
CA LYS A 156 11.74 -4.91 12.96
C LYS A 156 11.77 -6.45 12.88
N MET A 157 10.78 -7.07 12.26
CA MET A 157 10.79 -8.52 12.03
C MET A 157 12.03 -8.95 11.22
N ILE A 158 12.34 -8.24 10.12
CA ILE A 158 13.54 -8.51 9.31
C ILE A 158 14.81 -8.38 10.17
N SER A 159 14.92 -7.35 10.98
CA SER A 159 16.07 -7.14 11.87
C SER A 159 16.25 -8.22 12.95
N ASP A 160 15.16 -8.88 13.33
CA ASP A 160 15.10 -9.99 14.28
C ASP A 160 15.21 -11.36 13.58
N GLU A 161 15.62 -11.38 12.30
CA GLU A 161 15.76 -12.57 11.45
C GLU A 161 14.44 -13.37 11.28
N ILE A 162 13.30 -12.69 11.48
CA ILE A 162 11.98 -13.25 11.23
C ILE A 162 11.66 -13.03 9.75
N PRO A 163 11.35 -14.08 8.99
CA PRO A 163 11.10 -13.97 7.56
C PRO A 163 9.94 -13.03 7.23
N VAL A 164 10.15 -12.13 6.29
CA VAL A 164 9.13 -11.28 5.67
C VAL A 164 9.20 -11.50 4.16
N MET A 165 8.05 -11.78 3.56
CA MET A 165 7.94 -11.96 2.11
C MET A 165 7.32 -10.72 1.46
N TYR A 166 7.48 -10.61 0.15
CA TYR A 166 6.70 -9.69 -0.66
C TYR A 166 5.77 -10.44 -1.60
N HIS A 167 4.60 -9.86 -1.87
CA HIS A 167 3.66 -10.33 -2.88
C HIS A 167 3.37 -9.19 -3.87
N LYS A 168 3.60 -9.44 -5.18
CA LYS A 168 3.34 -8.43 -6.21
C LYS A 168 1.84 -8.37 -6.48
N VAL A 169 1.30 -7.15 -6.47
CA VAL A 169 -0.07 -6.89 -6.93
C VAL A 169 -0.09 -6.74 -8.45
N ASP A 170 -1.22 -7.09 -9.07
CA ASP A 170 -1.40 -6.98 -10.51
C ASP A 170 -1.60 -5.53 -10.96
N PHE A 171 -2.18 -4.72 -10.08
CA PHE A 171 -2.43 -3.30 -10.32
C PHE A 171 -2.55 -2.54 -8.99
N PHE A 172 -2.17 -1.25 -9.00
CA PHE A 172 -2.21 -0.39 -7.82
C PHE A 172 -2.51 1.07 -8.18
N ILE A 173 -3.36 1.72 -7.38
CA ILE A 173 -3.62 3.17 -7.44
C ILE A 173 -3.54 3.73 -6.02
N HIS A 174 -3.00 4.93 -5.90
CA HIS A 174 -2.92 5.68 -4.66
C HIS A 174 -3.64 7.02 -4.77
N TRP A 175 -4.46 7.36 -3.77
CA TRP A 175 -5.22 8.61 -3.67
C TRP A 175 -4.89 9.41 -2.39
N GLY A 176 -3.73 9.18 -1.82
CA GLY A 176 -3.34 9.72 -0.52
C GLY A 176 -3.17 11.23 -0.44
N ILE A 177 -3.17 11.92 -1.59
CA ILE A 177 -3.17 13.39 -1.65
C ILE A 177 -4.24 13.90 -2.63
N PRO A 178 -4.79 15.12 -2.39
CA PRO A 178 -5.89 15.65 -3.20
C PRO A 178 -5.62 15.72 -4.70
N ASP A 179 -4.38 16.01 -5.10
CA ASP A 179 -4.02 16.10 -6.52
C ASP A 179 -4.06 14.74 -7.22
N GLN A 180 -3.73 13.65 -6.54
CA GLN A 180 -3.84 12.29 -7.09
C GLN A 180 -5.30 11.90 -7.31
N LEU A 181 -6.17 12.20 -6.34
CA LEU A 181 -7.61 11.97 -6.50
C LEU A 181 -8.21 12.82 -7.62
N LYS A 182 -7.76 14.06 -7.76
CA LYS A 182 -8.18 14.94 -8.85
C LYS A 182 -7.75 14.40 -10.20
N ASP A 183 -6.50 13.94 -10.32
CA ASP A 183 -5.99 13.34 -11.55
C ASP A 183 -6.78 12.06 -11.91
N TYR A 184 -7.01 11.18 -10.93
CA TYR A 184 -7.87 10.01 -11.12
C TYR A 184 -9.25 10.36 -11.68
N ASN A 185 -9.90 11.37 -11.11
CA ASN A 185 -11.23 11.79 -11.56
C ASN A 185 -11.20 12.35 -12.99
N LEU A 186 -10.16 13.08 -13.38
CA LEU A 186 -9.96 13.55 -14.75
C LEU A 186 -9.89 12.37 -15.74
N TRP A 187 -9.11 11.34 -15.41
CA TRP A 187 -8.99 10.15 -16.24
C TRP A 187 -10.30 9.36 -16.30
N ASN A 188 -10.97 9.18 -15.18
CA ASN A 188 -12.28 8.52 -15.11
C ASN A 188 -13.32 9.25 -15.99
N ASP A 189 -13.37 10.56 -15.91
CA ASP A 189 -14.28 11.39 -16.71
C ASP A 189 -13.93 11.32 -18.21
N ALA A 190 -12.64 11.34 -18.56
CA ALA A 190 -12.20 11.27 -19.95
C ALA A 190 -12.57 9.94 -20.60
N PHE A 191 -12.36 8.82 -19.90
CA PHE A 191 -12.73 7.49 -20.42
C PHE A 191 -14.25 7.27 -20.42
N SER A 192 -14.97 7.74 -19.39
CA SER A 192 -16.43 7.61 -19.29
C SER A 192 -17.16 8.43 -20.33
N ASN A 193 -16.72 9.66 -20.58
CA ASN A 193 -17.34 10.59 -21.51
C ASN A 193 -16.73 10.54 -22.92
N LYS A 194 -15.71 9.70 -23.13
CA LYS A 194 -14.94 9.59 -24.37
C LYS A 194 -14.39 10.96 -24.83
N ASP A 195 -13.76 11.67 -23.87
CA ASP A 195 -13.12 12.96 -24.15
C ASP A 195 -11.89 12.76 -25.04
N ASN A 196 -12.14 12.74 -26.35
CA ASN A 196 -11.10 12.49 -27.34
C ASN A 196 -10.02 13.58 -27.36
N GLU A 197 -10.33 14.83 -26.99
CA GLU A 197 -9.35 15.93 -26.95
C GLU A 197 -8.34 15.72 -25.81
N PHE A 198 -8.82 15.38 -24.62
CA PHE A 198 -7.96 15.06 -23.49
C PHE A 198 -7.09 13.83 -23.79
N LEU A 199 -7.69 12.72 -24.18
CA LEU A 199 -6.99 11.46 -24.45
C LEU A 199 -6.00 11.58 -25.62
N LYS A 200 -6.34 12.34 -26.66
CA LYS A 200 -5.51 12.56 -27.86
C LYS A 200 -4.12 13.10 -27.51
N LYS A 201 -4.02 14.02 -26.54
CA LYS A 201 -2.76 14.57 -26.05
C LYS A 201 -1.77 13.46 -25.65
N TYR A 202 -2.25 12.42 -25.00
CA TYR A 202 -1.43 11.30 -24.52
C TYR A 202 -1.18 10.27 -25.62
N ILE A 203 -2.18 9.95 -26.44
CA ILE A 203 -2.09 8.96 -27.53
C ILE A 203 -1.12 9.42 -28.62
N THR A 204 -1.10 10.71 -28.95
CA THR A 204 -0.26 11.25 -30.04
C THR A 204 1.10 11.74 -29.60
N SER A 205 1.39 11.70 -28.29
CA SER A 205 2.67 12.14 -27.75
C SER A 205 3.79 11.14 -28.10
N ASN A 206 4.94 11.69 -28.48
CA ASN A 206 6.19 10.91 -28.60
C ASN A 206 6.95 10.84 -27.26
N ASP A 207 6.46 11.48 -26.21
CA ASP A 207 7.03 11.41 -24.88
C ASP A 207 6.61 10.12 -24.20
N ARG A 208 7.59 9.33 -23.77
CA ARG A 208 7.38 8.04 -23.13
C ARG A 208 6.54 8.14 -21.85
N ASN A 209 6.73 9.20 -21.07
CA ASN A 209 5.94 9.38 -19.85
C ASN A 209 4.44 9.54 -20.16
N TYR A 210 4.10 10.24 -21.24
CA TYR A 210 2.70 10.37 -21.69
C TYR A 210 2.13 9.04 -22.14
N GLN A 211 2.93 8.24 -22.89
CA GLN A 211 2.53 6.91 -23.34
C GLN A 211 2.33 5.94 -22.16
N ASP A 212 3.27 5.92 -21.22
CA ASP A 212 3.20 5.08 -20.02
C ASP A 212 2.01 5.48 -19.13
N THR A 213 1.75 6.78 -18.97
CA THR A 213 0.58 7.31 -18.24
C THR A 213 -0.73 6.90 -18.93
N PHE A 214 -0.83 7.02 -20.23
CA PHE A 214 -2.00 6.58 -20.99
C PHE A 214 -2.23 5.07 -20.86
N SER A 215 -1.17 4.28 -21.01
CA SER A 215 -1.22 2.82 -20.86
C SER A 215 -1.69 2.42 -19.46
N PHE A 216 -1.17 3.07 -18.44
CA PHE A 216 -1.57 2.81 -17.04
C PHE A 216 -3.08 3.01 -16.85
N TRP A 217 -3.62 4.17 -17.22
CA TRP A 217 -5.03 4.48 -17.03
C TRP A 217 -5.95 3.71 -17.97
N SER A 218 -5.55 3.46 -19.21
CA SER A 218 -6.34 2.66 -20.14
C SER A 218 -6.49 1.21 -19.67
N ASN A 219 -5.44 0.63 -19.10
CA ASN A 219 -5.51 -0.71 -18.51
C ASN A 219 -6.50 -0.79 -17.34
N HIS A 220 -6.58 0.29 -16.55
CA HIS A 220 -7.54 0.36 -15.45
C HIS A 220 -8.99 0.53 -15.92
N PHE A 221 -9.25 1.52 -16.78
CA PHE A 221 -10.63 1.90 -17.15
C PHE A 221 -11.24 1.05 -18.28
N LEU A 222 -10.42 0.51 -19.17
CA LEU A 222 -10.88 -0.29 -20.32
C LEU A 222 -10.65 -1.80 -20.14
N GLY A 223 -9.95 -2.20 -19.11
CA GLY A 223 -9.44 -3.55 -18.91
C GLY A 223 -8.14 -3.80 -19.68
N LYS A 224 -7.34 -4.75 -19.21
CA LYS A 224 -6.14 -5.18 -19.93
C LYS A 224 -6.59 -5.73 -21.29
N SER A 225 -6.17 -5.09 -22.38
CA SER A 225 -6.31 -5.68 -23.72
C SER A 225 -5.54 -7.00 -23.70
N ASN A 226 -6.24 -8.13 -23.75
CA ASN A 226 -5.66 -9.45 -23.88
C ASN A 226 -4.93 -9.57 -25.22
#